data_bcb641a9d47e1016ab7237188e114b6b
#
_entry.id   bcb641a9d47e1016ab7237188e114b6b
#
_cell.length_a   1.000
_cell.length_b   1.000
_cell.length_c   1.000
_cell.angle_alpha   90.00
_cell.angle_beta   90.00
_cell.angle_gamma   90.00
#
_symmetry.space_group_name_H-M   'P 1'
#
loop_
_entity.id
_entity.type
_entity.pdbx_description
1 polymer ?
#
loop_
_entity_poly.entity_id
_entity_poly.type
_entity_poly.pdbx_seq_one_letter_code
_entity_poly.pdbx_strand_id
1 'polypeptide(L)'
;MARLPYLEADQIAPEYRDMLKRNTNLHKLLVNSPDMARAFSGMGGYIRFKSKLDPRLRELAILQVGWMEKSEYEFTHHVKIGKEFGVTDEDIQGMMAETEGKPSKLEPLAKAILKGAREMVRELAMSDATFAEIKKELSNEHMTDLVLTIAFYCAVVRVLATMKMDNEPYYKEVLQQYPIPGVK
;
A
#
# COMPACT_ATOMS: atom_id res chain seq x y z
N MET A 1 -15.65 -4.32 -13.54
CA MET A 1 -16.54 -5.14 -12.70
C MET A 1 -15.71 -6.24 -12.06
N ALA A 2 -15.78 -6.39 -10.76
CA ALA A 2 -15.04 -7.39 -10.01
C ALA A 2 -15.38 -8.82 -10.44
N ARG A 3 -14.42 -9.76 -10.27
CA ARG A 3 -14.58 -11.18 -10.64
C ARG A 3 -15.37 -12.01 -9.63
N LEU A 4 -15.45 -11.53 -8.39
CA LEU A 4 -16.26 -12.11 -7.32
C LEU A 4 -17.26 -11.06 -6.80
N PRO A 5 -18.39 -11.49 -6.20
CA PRO A 5 -19.35 -10.55 -5.65
C PRO A 5 -18.78 -9.77 -4.46
N TYR A 6 -19.20 -8.54 -4.30
CA TYR A 6 -19.06 -7.79 -3.06
C TYR A 6 -20.18 -8.21 -2.11
N LEU A 7 -19.82 -8.92 -1.04
CA LEU A 7 -20.81 -9.42 -0.08
C LEU A 7 -21.15 -8.36 0.97
N GLU A 8 -22.43 -8.31 1.32
CA GLU A 8 -22.95 -7.45 2.39
C GLU A 8 -23.14 -8.26 3.69
N ALA A 9 -23.40 -7.57 4.81
CA ALA A 9 -23.44 -8.16 6.13
C ALA A 9 -24.54 -9.22 6.32
N ASP A 10 -25.62 -9.15 5.56
CA ASP A 10 -26.71 -10.13 5.55
C ASP A 10 -26.38 -11.40 4.74
N GLN A 11 -25.36 -11.36 3.90
CA GLN A 11 -24.90 -12.46 3.03
C GLN A 11 -23.78 -13.31 3.66
N ILE A 12 -23.29 -12.93 4.84
CA ILE A 12 -22.22 -13.63 5.56
C ILE A 12 -22.65 -14.05 6.95
N ALA A 13 -21.99 -15.08 7.50
CA ALA A 13 -22.27 -15.57 8.84
C ALA A 13 -22.03 -14.46 9.90
N PRO A 14 -22.86 -14.40 10.97
CA PRO A 14 -22.81 -13.31 11.95
C PRO A 14 -21.44 -13.05 12.57
N GLU A 15 -20.66 -14.09 12.80
CA GLU A 15 -19.32 -14.06 13.39
C GLU A 15 -18.27 -13.37 12.52
N TYR A 16 -18.56 -13.10 11.25
CA TYR A 16 -17.66 -12.40 10.31
C TYR A 16 -18.10 -10.98 9.98
N ARG A 17 -19.25 -10.52 10.45
CA ARG A 17 -19.81 -9.20 10.11
C ARG A 17 -18.96 -8.03 10.60
N ASP A 18 -18.16 -8.24 11.64
CA ASP A 18 -17.21 -7.25 12.15
C ASP A 18 -16.17 -6.83 11.10
N MET A 19 -15.87 -7.70 10.14
CA MET A 19 -14.89 -7.42 9.07
C MET A 19 -15.40 -6.40 8.05
N LEU A 20 -16.71 -6.21 7.95
CA LEU A 20 -17.33 -5.24 7.05
C LEU A 20 -17.49 -3.84 7.65
N LYS A 21 -17.05 -3.61 8.90
CA LYS A 21 -17.11 -2.28 9.53
C LYS A 21 -16.43 -1.17 8.73
N ARG A 22 -15.37 -1.49 7.97
CA ARG A 22 -14.70 -0.53 7.09
C ARG A 22 -15.44 -0.24 5.79
N ASN A 23 -16.40 -1.07 5.41
CA ASN A 23 -17.29 -0.90 4.26
C ASN A 23 -16.59 -0.55 2.93
N THR A 24 -15.38 -1.11 2.69
CA THR A 24 -14.66 -0.96 1.43
C THR A 24 -14.88 -2.16 0.52
N ASN A 25 -14.75 -1.96 -0.79
CA ASN A 25 -14.84 -3.04 -1.78
C ASN A 25 -13.85 -4.17 -1.49
N LEU A 26 -12.65 -3.85 -1.01
CA LEU A 26 -11.67 -4.86 -0.59
C LEU A 26 -12.23 -5.79 0.49
N HIS A 27 -12.81 -5.25 1.58
CA HIS A 27 -13.37 -6.07 2.66
C HIS A 27 -14.57 -6.88 2.18
N LYS A 28 -15.46 -6.29 1.39
CA LYS A 28 -16.63 -6.97 0.82
C LYS A 28 -16.26 -8.11 -0.13
N LEU A 29 -15.14 -7.98 -0.84
CA LEU A 29 -14.66 -9.04 -1.70
C LEU A 29 -13.92 -10.13 -0.92
N LEU A 30 -13.06 -9.76 0.03
CA LEU A 30 -12.27 -10.73 0.82
C LEU A 30 -13.14 -11.67 1.65
N VAL A 31 -14.30 -11.22 2.15
CA VAL A 31 -15.20 -12.07 2.94
C VAL A 31 -15.88 -13.21 2.15
N ASN A 32 -15.61 -13.34 0.84
CA ASN A 32 -15.89 -14.60 0.12
C ASN A 32 -15.05 -15.77 0.66
N SER A 33 -13.94 -15.49 1.39
CA SER A 33 -13.17 -16.44 2.19
C SER A 33 -12.93 -15.83 3.57
N PRO A 34 -13.87 -15.98 4.52
CA PRO A 34 -13.88 -15.19 5.76
C PRO A 34 -12.64 -15.39 6.64
N ASP A 35 -12.17 -16.64 6.79
CA ASP A 35 -10.98 -16.92 7.62
C ASP A 35 -9.70 -16.34 6.99
N MET A 36 -9.56 -16.45 5.67
CA MET A 36 -8.45 -15.81 4.95
C MET A 36 -8.53 -14.29 5.05
N ALA A 37 -9.73 -13.72 4.93
CA ALA A 37 -9.96 -12.29 5.09
C ALA A 37 -9.57 -11.80 6.49
N ARG A 38 -9.84 -12.60 7.53
CA ARG A 38 -9.45 -12.30 8.91
C ARG A 38 -7.92 -12.29 9.07
N ALA A 39 -7.23 -13.30 8.53
CA ALA A 39 -5.76 -13.37 8.55
C ALA A 39 -5.13 -12.20 7.77
N PHE A 40 -5.63 -11.92 6.58
CA PHE A 40 -5.20 -10.78 5.75
C PHE A 40 -5.40 -9.44 6.48
N SER A 41 -6.58 -9.22 7.04
CA SER A 41 -6.89 -8.00 7.80
C SER A 41 -6.06 -7.89 9.08
N GLY A 42 -5.68 -9.01 9.68
CA GLY A 42 -4.76 -9.07 10.82
C GLY A 42 -3.39 -8.52 10.48
N MET A 43 -2.83 -8.93 9.33
CA MET A 43 -1.54 -8.42 8.84
C MET A 43 -1.61 -6.92 8.51
N GLY A 44 -2.60 -6.50 7.74
CA GLY A 44 -2.81 -5.08 7.42
C GLY A 44 -3.06 -4.22 8.66
N GLY A 45 -3.77 -4.76 9.65
CA GLY A 45 -4.01 -4.11 10.94
C GLY A 45 -2.72 -3.95 11.78
N TYR A 46 -1.85 -4.97 11.79
CA TYR A 46 -0.54 -4.87 12.42
C TYR A 46 0.30 -3.77 11.78
N ILE A 47 0.47 -3.84 10.45
CA ILE A 47 1.25 -2.85 9.69
C ILE A 47 0.79 -1.43 10.00
N ARG A 48 -0.52 -1.18 10.00
CA ARG A 48 -1.07 0.17 10.16
C ARG A 48 -1.01 0.69 11.59
N PHE A 49 -1.28 -0.14 12.60
CA PHE A 49 -1.56 0.33 13.96
C PHE A 49 -0.62 -0.19 15.03
N LYS A 50 0.19 -1.21 14.74
CA LYS A 50 1.06 -1.86 15.73
C LYS A 50 2.54 -1.81 15.40
N SER A 51 2.89 -1.71 14.10
CA SER A 51 4.28 -1.52 13.68
C SER A 51 4.83 -0.22 14.27
N LYS A 52 6.08 -0.27 14.71
CA LYS A 52 6.81 0.88 15.25
C LYS A 52 7.61 1.64 14.19
N LEU A 53 7.60 1.15 12.94
CA LEU A 53 8.16 1.88 11.81
C LEU A 53 7.46 3.24 11.69
N ASP A 54 8.23 4.29 11.42
CA ASP A 54 7.68 5.62 11.20
C ASP A 54 6.48 5.56 10.24
N PRO A 55 5.30 6.06 10.66
CA PRO A 55 4.07 5.88 9.88
C PRO A 55 4.13 6.55 8.50
N ARG A 56 4.78 7.73 8.38
CA ARG A 56 4.95 8.44 7.12
C ARG A 56 5.85 7.63 6.17
N LEU A 57 6.98 7.13 6.65
CA LEU A 57 7.91 6.32 5.84
C LEU A 57 7.27 5.00 5.39
N ARG A 58 6.48 4.38 6.27
CA ARG A 58 5.66 3.21 5.93
C ARG A 58 4.70 3.49 4.78
N GLU A 59 3.92 4.57 4.88
CA GLU A 59 2.96 4.93 3.83
C GLU A 59 3.65 5.31 2.52
N LEU A 60 4.80 5.96 2.56
CA LEU A 60 5.61 6.24 1.36
C LEU A 60 6.04 4.94 0.65
N ALA A 61 6.46 3.92 1.40
CA ALA A 61 6.80 2.62 0.82
C ALA A 61 5.57 1.95 0.15
N ILE A 62 4.40 2.03 0.78
CA ILE A 62 3.15 1.49 0.24
C ILE A 62 2.72 2.24 -1.03
N LEU A 63 2.75 3.57 -0.98
CA LEU A 63 2.45 4.42 -2.14
C LEU A 63 3.37 4.11 -3.32
N GLN A 64 4.67 3.88 -3.06
CA GLN A 64 5.63 3.50 -4.10
C GLN A 64 5.24 2.18 -4.78
N VAL A 65 4.81 1.18 -4.02
CA VAL A 65 4.32 -0.10 -4.58
C VAL A 65 3.08 0.14 -5.44
N GLY A 66 2.07 0.83 -4.92
CA GLY A 66 0.83 1.12 -5.64
C GLY A 66 1.07 1.87 -6.95
N TRP A 67 1.97 2.86 -6.92
CA TRP A 67 2.37 3.64 -8.09
C TRP A 67 3.08 2.80 -9.16
N MET A 68 4.07 1.99 -8.75
CA MET A 68 4.86 1.15 -9.65
C MET A 68 4.02 0.07 -10.34
N GLU A 69 3.14 -0.56 -9.59
CA GLU A 69 2.24 -1.63 -10.08
C GLU A 69 0.98 -1.06 -10.75
N LYS A 70 0.86 0.27 -10.86
CA LYS A 70 -0.28 0.98 -11.46
C LYS A 70 -1.62 0.58 -10.84
N SER A 71 -1.63 0.32 -9.55
CA SER A 71 -2.82 -0.05 -8.80
C SER A 71 -3.58 1.20 -8.36
N GLU A 72 -4.58 1.62 -9.15
CA GLU A 72 -5.41 2.78 -8.81
C GLU A 72 -6.03 2.64 -7.42
N TYR A 73 -6.58 1.46 -7.12
CA TYR A 73 -7.21 1.18 -5.84
C TYR A 73 -6.24 1.43 -4.68
N GLU A 74 -5.09 0.75 -4.71
CA GLU A 74 -4.10 0.83 -3.64
C GLU A 74 -3.55 2.24 -3.47
N PHE A 75 -3.13 2.84 -4.58
CA PHE A 75 -2.54 4.17 -4.57
C PHE A 75 -3.52 5.22 -4.02
N THR A 76 -4.76 5.26 -4.52
CA THR A 76 -5.72 6.29 -4.09
C THR A 76 -6.13 6.15 -2.63
N HIS A 77 -6.30 4.91 -2.15
CA HIS A 77 -6.59 4.64 -0.75
C HIS A 77 -5.44 5.10 0.15
N HIS A 78 -4.20 4.76 -0.24
CA HIS A 78 -3.03 5.10 0.56
C HIS A 78 -2.58 6.56 0.43
N VAL A 79 -2.98 7.31 -0.61
CA VAL A 79 -2.88 8.79 -0.60
C VAL A 79 -3.71 9.37 0.55
N LYS A 80 -4.96 8.95 0.73
CA LYS A 80 -5.80 9.44 1.85
C LYS A 80 -5.27 8.97 3.20
N ILE A 81 -4.99 7.68 3.33
CA ILE A 81 -4.45 7.10 4.58
C ILE A 81 -3.12 7.74 4.94
N GLY A 82 -2.21 7.88 3.97
CA GLY A 82 -0.89 8.46 4.19
C GLY A 82 -0.97 9.89 4.71
N LYS A 83 -1.90 10.71 4.22
CA LYS A 83 -2.14 12.05 4.75
C LYS A 83 -2.55 12.05 6.23
N GLU A 84 -3.33 11.06 6.67
CA GLU A 84 -3.67 10.88 8.09
C GLU A 84 -2.44 10.51 8.93
N PHE A 85 -1.42 9.91 8.32
CA PHE A 85 -0.16 9.50 8.95
C PHE A 85 1.03 10.42 8.63
N GLY A 86 0.78 11.63 8.13
CA GLY A 86 1.79 12.68 7.98
C GLY A 86 2.47 12.75 6.61
N VAL A 87 2.00 11.97 5.61
CA VAL A 87 2.46 12.14 4.21
C VAL A 87 1.88 13.44 3.65
N THR A 88 2.75 14.28 3.11
CA THR A 88 2.38 15.56 2.49
C THR A 88 2.23 15.43 0.97
N ASP A 89 1.68 16.48 0.34
CA ASP A 89 1.62 16.55 -1.12
C ASP A 89 3.02 16.63 -1.73
N GLU A 90 3.96 17.30 -1.05
CA GLU A 90 5.37 17.37 -1.43
C GLU A 90 6.04 16.00 -1.37
N ASP A 91 5.68 15.16 -0.40
CA ASP A 91 6.17 13.78 -0.30
C ASP A 91 5.72 12.94 -1.48
N ILE A 92 4.46 13.00 -1.85
CA ILE A 92 3.90 12.26 -2.99
C ILE A 92 4.55 12.72 -4.29
N GLN A 93 4.70 14.04 -4.49
CA GLN A 93 5.38 14.59 -5.65
C GLN A 93 6.86 14.19 -5.67
N GLY A 94 7.51 14.19 -4.50
CA GLY A 94 8.89 13.73 -4.33
C GLY A 94 9.06 12.25 -4.71
N MET A 95 8.16 11.39 -4.26
CA MET A 95 8.13 9.97 -4.62
C MET A 95 7.99 9.78 -6.14
N MET A 96 7.08 10.52 -6.77
CA MET A 96 6.88 10.48 -8.23
C MET A 96 8.14 10.92 -8.96
N ALA A 97 8.77 12.03 -8.55
CA ALA A 97 10.01 12.55 -9.11
C ALA A 97 11.15 11.53 -8.99
N GLU A 98 11.38 10.94 -7.80
CA GLU A 98 12.39 9.90 -7.56
C GLU A 98 12.14 8.67 -8.45
N THR A 99 10.89 8.30 -8.69
CA THR A 99 10.54 7.18 -9.57
C THR A 99 10.88 7.45 -11.04
N GLU A 100 10.81 8.71 -11.46
CA GLU A 100 11.20 9.19 -12.79
C GLU A 100 12.70 9.50 -12.92
N GLY A 101 13.49 9.31 -11.86
CA GLY A 101 14.91 9.64 -11.83
C GLY A 101 15.20 11.14 -11.73
N LYS A 102 14.22 11.93 -11.30
CA LYS A 102 14.34 13.37 -11.08
C LYS A 102 14.69 13.68 -9.62
N PRO A 103 15.38 14.80 -9.35
CA PRO A 103 15.70 15.19 -7.97
C PRO A 103 14.44 15.56 -7.19
N SER A 104 14.44 15.22 -5.90
CA SER A 104 13.39 15.59 -4.96
C SER A 104 13.97 16.22 -3.68
N LYS A 105 13.09 16.79 -2.85
CA LYS A 105 13.43 17.33 -1.53
C LYS A 105 13.30 16.32 -0.39
N LEU A 106 12.95 15.06 -0.70
CA LEU A 106 12.84 14.01 0.30
C LEU A 106 14.20 13.80 1.00
N GLU A 107 14.15 13.49 2.28
CA GLU A 107 15.32 13.15 3.07
C GLU A 107 15.98 11.84 2.61
N PRO A 108 17.26 11.61 2.90
CA PRO A 108 18.00 10.45 2.42
C PRO A 108 17.34 9.10 2.76
N LEU A 109 16.81 8.96 3.98
CA LEU A 109 16.15 7.71 4.42
C LEU A 109 14.89 7.43 3.60
N ALA A 110 14.03 8.42 3.36
CA ALA A 110 12.84 8.24 2.52
C ALA A 110 13.23 7.84 1.09
N LYS A 111 14.25 8.48 0.50
CA LYS A 111 14.77 8.12 -0.83
C LYS A 111 15.26 6.68 -0.89
N ALA A 112 16.00 6.24 0.13
CA ALA A 112 16.50 4.87 0.22
C ALA A 112 15.36 3.86 0.35
N ILE A 113 14.34 4.15 1.18
CA ILE A 113 13.14 3.31 1.33
C ILE A 113 12.36 3.21 0.01
N LEU A 114 12.13 4.33 -0.68
CA LEU A 114 11.48 4.35 -1.98
C LEU A 114 12.27 3.54 -3.02
N LYS A 115 13.60 3.67 -3.02
CA LYS A 115 14.48 2.87 -3.88
C LYS A 115 14.33 1.37 -3.55
N GLY A 116 14.36 1.00 -2.29
CA GLY A 116 14.16 -0.39 -1.85
C GLY A 116 12.81 -0.95 -2.28
N ALA A 117 11.74 -0.17 -2.16
CA ALA A 117 10.43 -0.58 -2.64
C ALA A 117 10.42 -0.79 -4.17
N ARG A 118 11.06 0.11 -4.95
CA ARG A 118 11.19 -0.04 -6.41
C ARG A 118 11.99 -1.30 -6.79
N GLU A 119 13.08 -1.59 -6.09
CA GLU A 119 13.88 -2.78 -6.33
C GLU A 119 13.07 -4.05 -6.03
N MET A 120 12.37 -4.12 -4.89
CA MET A 120 11.53 -5.27 -4.54
C MET A 120 10.38 -5.49 -5.55
N VAL A 121 9.83 -4.43 -6.13
CA VAL A 121 8.80 -4.54 -7.18
C VAL A 121 9.38 -5.05 -8.50
N ARG A 122 10.55 -4.58 -8.91
CA ARG A 122 11.14 -4.87 -10.24
C ARG A 122 12.01 -6.13 -10.25
N GLU A 123 12.82 -6.29 -9.18
CA GLU A 123 13.92 -7.24 -9.14
C GLU A 123 13.67 -8.38 -8.13
N LEU A 124 12.46 -8.45 -7.53
CA LEU A 124 12.08 -9.37 -6.46
C LEU A 124 12.71 -9.04 -5.09
N ALA A 125 13.91 -8.50 -5.04
CA ALA A 125 14.64 -8.24 -3.81
C ALA A 125 15.26 -6.84 -3.80
N MET A 126 15.39 -6.29 -2.59
CA MET A 126 16.19 -5.09 -2.35
C MET A 126 17.68 -5.45 -2.49
N SER A 127 18.47 -4.60 -3.17
CA SER A 127 19.91 -4.82 -3.28
C SER A 127 20.63 -4.68 -1.92
N ASP A 128 21.75 -5.37 -1.78
CA ASP A 128 22.57 -5.30 -0.55
C ASP A 128 22.98 -3.86 -0.21
N ALA A 129 23.29 -3.05 -1.23
CA ALA A 129 23.65 -1.64 -1.06
C ALA A 129 22.48 -0.82 -0.50
N THR A 130 21.29 -0.98 -1.04
CA THR A 130 20.09 -0.29 -0.56
C THR A 130 19.69 -0.76 0.83
N PHE A 131 19.76 -2.08 1.08
CA PHE A 131 19.52 -2.65 2.39
C PHE A 131 20.49 -2.07 3.45
N ALA A 132 21.79 -2.04 3.16
CA ALA A 132 22.80 -1.50 4.06
C ALA A 132 22.62 0.00 4.33
N GLU A 133 22.17 0.77 3.33
CA GLU A 133 21.85 2.20 3.49
C GLU A 133 20.72 2.41 4.50
N ILE A 134 19.58 1.75 4.28
CA ILE A 134 18.41 1.85 5.17
C ILE A 134 18.74 1.35 6.57
N LYS A 135 19.54 0.28 6.66
CA LYS A 135 19.92 -0.35 7.93
C LYS A 135 20.78 0.53 8.84
N LYS A 136 21.42 1.59 8.32
CA LYS A 136 22.12 2.58 9.14
C LYS A 136 21.19 3.33 10.08
N GLU A 137 19.96 3.57 9.64
CA GLU A 137 18.97 4.38 10.35
C GLU A 137 17.88 3.53 11.05
N LEU A 138 17.62 2.30 10.55
CA LEU A 138 16.57 1.45 11.07
C LEU A 138 17.10 0.32 11.95
N SER A 139 16.40 0.05 13.07
CA SER A 139 16.60 -1.15 13.87
C SER A 139 16.26 -2.43 13.08
N ASN A 140 16.64 -3.61 13.60
CA ASN A 140 16.23 -4.88 12.98
C ASN A 140 14.70 -5.03 12.93
N GLU A 141 14.00 -4.60 13.99
CA GLU A 141 12.54 -4.61 14.07
C GLU A 141 11.94 -3.75 12.95
N HIS A 142 12.36 -2.48 12.85
CA HIS A 142 11.85 -1.56 11.81
C HIS A 142 12.20 -2.01 10.40
N MET A 143 13.39 -2.59 10.20
CA MET A 143 13.78 -3.13 8.89
C MET A 143 12.92 -4.33 8.50
N THR A 144 12.61 -5.21 9.46
CA THR A 144 11.71 -6.35 9.24
C THR A 144 10.30 -5.86 8.89
N ASP A 145 9.79 -4.90 9.65
CA ASP A 145 8.47 -4.30 9.39
C ASP A 145 8.42 -3.64 8.00
N LEU A 146 9.47 -2.94 7.59
CA LEU A 146 9.55 -2.31 6.26
C LEU A 146 9.51 -3.36 5.15
N VAL A 147 10.38 -4.38 5.23
CA VAL A 147 10.46 -5.43 4.19
C VAL A 147 9.14 -6.19 4.08
N LEU A 148 8.55 -6.58 5.23
CA LEU A 148 7.25 -7.26 5.25
C LEU A 148 6.11 -6.35 4.76
N THR A 149 6.15 -5.06 5.06
CA THR A 149 5.17 -4.10 4.53
C THR A 149 5.23 -4.05 3.01
N ILE A 150 6.41 -3.84 2.42
CA ILE A 150 6.57 -3.80 0.97
C ILE A 150 6.10 -5.11 0.33
N ALA A 151 6.55 -6.26 0.85
CA ALA A 151 6.18 -7.58 0.33
C ALA A 151 4.67 -7.84 0.42
N PHE A 152 4.04 -7.49 1.55
CA PHE A 152 2.59 -7.62 1.73
C PHE A 152 1.82 -6.78 0.71
N TYR A 153 2.21 -5.53 0.49
CA TYR A 153 1.54 -4.67 -0.47
C TYR A 153 1.80 -5.07 -1.92
N CYS A 154 2.95 -5.66 -2.23
CA CYS A 154 3.15 -6.36 -3.51
C CYS A 154 2.17 -7.52 -3.73
N ALA A 155 1.81 -8.25 -2.66
CA ALA A 155 0.76 -9.28 -2.74
C ALA A 155 -0.64 -8.64 -2.87
N VAL A 156 -0.93 -7.59 -2.11
CA VAL A 156 -2.23 -6.87 -2.14
C VAL A 156 -2.56 -6.40 -3.55
N VAL A 157 -1.66 -5.67 -4.20
CA VAL A 157 -1.92 -5.13 -5.56
C VAL A 157 -2.18 -6.24 -6.59
N ARG A 158 -1.56 -7.42 -6.43
CA ARG A 158 -1.82 -8.59 -7.28
C ARG A 158 -3.21 -9.18 -7.05
N VAL A 159 -3.69 -9.20 -5.80
CA VAL A 159 -5.06 -9.58 -5.47
C VAL A 159 -6.04 -8.60 -6.10
N LEU A 160 -5.84 -7.28 -5.90
CA LEU A 160 -6.69 -6.24 -6.46
C LEU A 160 -6.81 -6.34 -7.98
N ALA A 161 -5.67 -6.46 -8.67
CA ALA A 161 -5.62 -6.57 -10.13
C ALA A 161 -6.27 -7.88 -10.64
N THR A 162 -5.95 -9.03 -9.99
CA THR A 162 -6.50 -10.34 -10.37
C THR A 162 -8.00 -10.38 -10.19
N MET A 163 -8.52 -9.80 -9.11
CA MET A 163 -9.96 -9.74 -8.82
C MET A 163 -10.68 -8.63 -9.59
N LYS A 164 -9.95 -7.79 -10.36
CA LYS A 164 -10.48 -6.63 -11.09
C LYS A 164 -11.32 -5.75 -10.18
N MET A 165 -10.75 -5.38 -9.04
CA MET A 165 -11.47 -4.58 -8.06
C MET A 165 -11.80 -3.20 -8.60
N ASP A 166 -13.04 -2.79 -8.40
CA ASP A 166 -13.50 -1.44 -8.72
C ASP A 166 -13.06 -0.48 -7.60
N ASN A 167 -12.55 0.67 -7.98
CA ASN A 167 -12.28 1.76 -7.03
C ASN A 167 -13.61 2.42 -6.62
N GLU A 168 -13.74 2.85 -5.37
CA GLU A 168 -14.92 3.57 -4.93
C GLU A 168 -14.97 4.97 -5.58
N PRO A 169 -16.16 5.46 -5.97
CA PRO A 169 -16.29 6.70 -6.76
C PRO A 169 -15.63 7.93 -6.14
N TYR A 170 -15.57 8.01 -4.81
CA TYR A 170 -15.01 9.15 -4.09
C TYR A 170 -13.47 9.23 -4.11
N TYR A 171 -12.78 8.25 -4.72
CA TYR A 171 -11.33 8.29 -4.95
C TYR A 171 -10.91 8.85 -6.31
N LYS A 172 -11.87 9.17 -7.21
CA LYS A 172 -11.56 9.71 -8.54
C LYS A 172 -10.79 11.04 -8.49
N GLU A 173 -11.07 11.88 -7.50
CA GLU A 173 -10.38 13.17 -7.31
C GLU A 173 -8.89 12.98 -7.04
N VAL A 174 -8.51 11.91 -6.34
CA VAL A 174 -7.11 11.59 -6.06
C VAL A 174 -6.37 11.28 -7.37
N LEU A 175 -6.97 10.53 -8.29
CA LEU A 175 -6.37 10.23 -9.59
C LEU A 175 -6.28 11.47 -10.51
N GLN A 176 -7.19 12.45 -10.35
CA GLN A 176 -7.07 13.73 -11.05
C GLN A 176 -5.89 14.55 -10.52
N GLN A 177 -5.66 14.53 -9.20
CA GLN A 177 -4.55 15.23 -8.56
C GLN A 177 -3.20 14.54 -8.82
N TYR A 178 -3.17 13.21 -8.81
CA TYR A 178 -1.98 12.38 -8.98
C TYR A 178 -2.22 11.30 -10.03
N PRO A 179 -2.20 11.65 -11.33
CA PRO A 179 -2.48 10.70 -12.40
C PRO A 179 -1.36 9.66 -12.53
N ILE A 180 -1.73 8.38 -12.46
CA ILE A 180 -0.78 7.26 -12.63
C ILE A 180 -0.45 7.11 -14.12
N PRO A 181 0.83 7.14 -14.53
CA PRO A 181 1.20 7.03 -15.93
C PRO A 181 0.74 5.73 -16.59
N GLY A 182 0.06 5.84 -17.73
CA GLY A 182 -0.40 4.68 -18.52
C GLY A 182 -1.67 4.00 -17.98
N VAL A 183 -2.32 4.58 -16.99
CA VAL A 183 -3.70 4.26 -16.57
C VAL A 183 -4.64 5.25 -17.24
N LYS A 184 -5.76 4.76 -17.83
CA LYS A 184 -6.74 5.58 -18.55
C LYS A 184 -8.04 5.66 -17.79
#